data_abee0c30937d419cb80d90b2a853e8a8
#
_entry.id   abee0c30937d419cb80d90b2a853e8a8
#
_cell.length_a   1.000
_cell.length_b   1.000
_cell.length_c   1.000
_cell.angle_alpha   90.00
_cell.angle_beta   90.00
_cell.angle_gamma   90.00
#
_symmetry.space_group_name_H-M   'P 1'
#
loop_
_entity.id
_entity.type
_entity.pdbx_description
1 polymer ?
#
loop_
_entity_poly.entity_id
_entity_poly.type
_entity_poly.pdbx_seq_one_letter_code
_entity_poly.pdbx_strand_id
1 'polypeptide(L)'
;NQYVNFTNLRYRAVADFESIWPGLYIYTVSRNMTARFPGFGGNLLLTASIAVQKDRNYTIYLLNWKRDNNNDTIKALIVEDM
;
A
#
# COMPACT_ATOMS: atom_id res chain seq x y z
N ASN A 1 -7.14 17.67 -1.34
CA ASN A 1 -7.42 16.36 -1.90
C ASN A 1 -6.13 15.70 -2.37
N GLN A 2 -5.55 14.92 -1.50
CA GLN A 2 -4.28 14.28 -1.79
C GLN A 2 -4.46 12.79 -2.02
N TYR A 3 -3.70 12.29 -2.96
CA TYR A 3 -3.54 10.85 -3.12
C TYR A 3 -2.08 10.53 -3.43
N VAL A 4 -1.70 9.31 -3.13
CA VAL A 4 -0.34 8.83 -3.33
C VAL A 4 -0.41 7.52 -4.09
N ASN A 5 0.46 7.39 -5.09
CA ASN A 5 0.62 6.17 -5.86
C ASN A 5 2.06 5.67 -5.74
N PHE A 6 2.20 4.38 -5.50
CA PHE A 6 3.49 3.70 -5.61
C PHE A 6 3.37 2.69 -6.73
N THR A 7 4.15 2.87 -7.79
CA THR A 7 4.09 2.02 -8.97
C THR A 7 5.33 1.14 -9.07
N ASN A 8 5.28 0.14 -9.93
CA ASN A 8 6.40 -0.77 -10.17
C ASN A 8 6.90 -1.45 -8.90
N LEU A 9 5.99 -1.82 -8.04
CA LEU A 9 6.34 -2.53 -6.81
C LEU A 9 6.89 -3.92 -7.18
N ARG A 10 8.07 -4.23 -6.67
CA ARG A 10 8.78 -5.47 -6.96
C ARG A 10 9.31 -6.07 -5.69
N TYR A 11 9.65 -7.34 -5.75
CA TYR A 11 10.29 -8.01 -4.63
C TYR A 11 11.54 -7.23 -4.19
N ARG A 12 11.62 -6.90 -2.93
CA ARG A 12 12.70 -6.11 -2.31
C ARG A 12 12.84 -4.68 -2.84
N ALA A 13 11.85 -4.20 -3.58
CA ALA A 13 11.86 -2.80 -3.98
C ALA A 13 11.43 -1.91 -2.81
N VAL A 14 12.02 -0.74 -2.73
CA VAL A 14 11.70 0.27 -1.73
C VAL A 14 11.32 1.54 -2.48
N ALA A 15 10.14 2.07 -2.19
CA ALA A 15 9.72 3.35 -2.73
C ALA A 15 10.13 4.48 -1.78
N ASP A 16 10.35 5.66 -2.34
CA ASP A 16 10.64 6.84 -1.54
C ASP A 16 9.43 7.22 -0.69
N PHE A 17 9.70 7.92 0.41
CA PHE A 17 8.62 8.44 1.25
C PHE A 17 7.79 9.45 0.50
N GLU A 18 6.50 9.37 0.71
CA GLU A 18 5.54 10.34 0.19
C GLU A 18 4.78 10.94 1.35
N SER A 19 4.44 12.23 1.23
CA SER A 19 3.66 12.91 2.26
C SER A 19 2.18 12.78 1.96
N ILE A 20 1.40 12.56 3.01
CA ILE A 20 -0.05 12.49 2.90
C ILE A 20 -0.65 13.18 4.12
N TRP A 21 -1.82 13.79 3.95
CA TRP A 21 -2.50 14.45 5.04
C TRP A 21 -2.96 13.44 6.10
N PRO A 22 -3.01 13.83 7.38
CA PRO A 22 -3.57 12.97 8.41
C PRO A 22 -5.00 12.58 8.10
N GLY A 23 -5.38 11.38 8.48
CA GLY A 23 -6.73 10.89 8.28
C GLY A 23 -6.77 9.38 8.20
N LEU A 24 -7.97 8.87 8.03
CA LEU A 24 -8.20 7.46 7.82
C LEU A 24 -8.32 7.19 6.33
N TYR A 25 -7.48 6.31 5.83
CA TYR A 25 -7.44 5.97 4.41
C TYR A 25 -7.72 4.49 4.20
N ILE A 26 -8.50 4.21 3.16
CA ILE A 26 -8.56 2.88 2.60
C ILE A 26 -7.58 2.88 1.43
N TYR A 27 -6.63 1.96 1.43
CA TYR A 27 -5.69 1.85 0.33
C TYR A 27 -5.84 0.50 -0.37
N THR A 28 -5.39 0.46 -1.60
CA THR A 28 -5.47 -0.75 -2.42
C THR A 28 -4.11 -1.05 -3.03
N VAL A 29 -3.86 -2.35 -3.23
CA VAL A 29 -2.72 -2.82 -4.03
C VAL A 29 -3.31 -3.63 -5.17
N SER A 30 -2.98 -3.25 -6.40
CA SER A 30 -3.53 -3.89 -7.58
C SER A 30 -2.55 -4.89 -8.20
N ARG A 31 -3.07 -5.73 -9.09
CA ARG A 31 -2.27 -6.78 -9.73
C ARG A 31 -1.19 -6.20 -10.64
N ASN A 32 -1.31 -4.96 -11.05
CA ASN A 32 -0.27 -4.29 -11.85
C ASN A 32 0.83 -3.67 -11.00
N MET A 33 0.94 -4.08 -9.73
CA MET A 33 2.02 -3.66 -8.84
C MET A 33 1.95 -2.20 -8.44
N THR A 34 0.74 -1.71 -8.23
CA THR A 34 0.51 -0.32 -7.83
C THR A 34 -0.25 -0.29 -6.51
N ALA A 35 0.29 0.42 -5.53
CA ALA A 35 -0.39 0.74 -4.29
C ALA A 35 -0.92 2.16 -4.37
N ARG A 36 -2.15 2.39 -3.91
CA ARG A 36 -2.80 3.68 -4.03
C ARG A 36 -3.50 4.08 -2.75
N PHE A 37 -3.31 5.34 -2.34
CA PHE A 37 -3.86 5.96 -1.13
C PHE A 37 -4.53 7.28 -1.51
N PRO A 38 -5.85 7.44 -1.46
CA PRO A 38 -6.85 6.42 -1.17
C PRO A 38 -6.96 5.40 -2.28
N GLY A 39 -7.48 4.23 -1.92
CA GLY A 39 -7.60 3.11 -2.82
C GLY A 39 -8.63 3.31 -3.91
N PHE A 40 -8.35 2.74 -5.08
CA PHE A 40 -9.21 2.89 -6.23
C PHE A 40 -8.88 1.83 -7.28
N GLY A 41 -9.87 1.47 -8.07
CA GLY A 41 -9.65 0.65 -9.25
C GLY A 41 -10.07 -0.79 -9.10
N GLY A 42 -9.90 -1.55 -10.19
CA GLY A 42 -10.17 -2.98 -10.24
C GLY A 42 -8.92 -3.83 -10.15
N ASN A 43 -9.11 -5.14 -10.23
CA ASN A 43 -8.01 -6.11 -10.17
C ASN A 43 -7.16 -5.97 -8.92
N LEU A 44 -7.83 -5.90 -7.77
CA LEU A 44 -7.15 -5.66 -6.50
C LEU A 44 -6.62 -6.96 -5.91
N LEU A 45 -5.39 -6.89 -5.38
CA LEU A 45 -4.81 -7.94 -4.56
C LEU A 45 -5.12 -7.74 -3.09
N LEU A 46 -5.20 -6.48 -2.68
CA LEU A 46 -5.35 -6.13 -1.27
C LEU A 46 -6.14 -4.85 -1.15
N THR A 47 -7.06 -4.84 -0.21
CA THR A 47 -7.73 -3.63 0.25
C THR A 47 -7.60 -3.59 1.76
N ALA A 48 -7.10 -2.50 2.29
CA ALA A 48 -6.87 -2.36 3.72
C ALA A 48 -7.00 -0.91 4.13
N SER A 49 -6.90 -0.66 5.42
CA SER A 49 -7.02 0.70 5.95
C SER A 49 -5.81 1.06 6.78
N ILE A 50 -5.52 2.36 6.85
CA ILE A 50 -4.47 2.91 7.67
C ILE A 50 -4.95 4.23 8.26
N ALA A 51 -4.70 4.43 9.55
CA ALA A 51 -4.93 5.70 10.22
C ALA A 51 -3.61 6.47 10.24
N VAL A 52 -3.56 7.56 9.49
CA VAL A 52 -2.36 8.39 9.39
C VAL A 52 -2.48 9.52 10.38
N GLN A 53 -1.52 9.63 11.27
CA GLN A 53 -1.46 10.67 12.29
C GLN A 53 -0.46 11.74 11.89
N LYS A 54 -0.69 12.95 12.38
CA LYS A 54 0.18 14.08 12.11
C LYS A 54 1.59 13.82 12.66
N ASP A 55 2.60 14.20 11.88
CA ASP A 55 4.02 14.15 12.26
C ASP A 55 4.50 12.73 12.58
N ARG A 56 3.94 11.75 11.88
CA ARG A 56 4.35 10.36 11.99
C ARG A 56 4.78 9.82 10.64
N ASN A 57 5.71 8.89 10.68
CA ASN A 57 6.18 8.19 9.49
C ASN A 57 5.74 6.73 9.56
N TYR A 58 5.31 6.21 8.42
CA TYR A 58 4.85 4.84 8.33
C TYR A 58 5.57 4.14 7.20
N THR A 59 5.90 2.87 7.44
CA THR A 59 6.40 1.99 6.38
C THR A 59 5.42 0.84 6.24
N ILE A 60 5.04 0.55 5.01
CA ILE A 60 4.15 -0.55 4.72
C ILE A 60 4.94 -1.61 3.99
N TYR A 61 5.04 -2.79 4.61
CA TYR A 61 5.69 -3.95 4.01
C TYR A 61 4.63 -4.82 3.36
N LEU A 62 4.82 -5.14 2.09
CA LEU A 62 3.97 -6.06 1.37
C LEU A 62 4.64 -7.42 1.39
N LEU A 63 3.98 -8.39 1.99
CA LEU A 63 4.57 -9.67 2.34
C LEU A 63 3.80 -10.82 1.70
N ASN A 64 4.49 -11.94 1.54
CA ASN A 64 3.88 -13.22 1.14
C ASN A 64 3.12 -13.12 -0.17
N TRP A 65 3.69 -12.42 -1.13
CA TRP A 65 3.08 -12.39 -2.44
C TRP A 65 3.19 -13.77 -3.06
N LYS A 66 2.02 -14.39 -3.23
CA LYS A 66 1.93 -15.69 -3.87
C LYS A 66 1.05 -15.58 -5.09
N ARG A 67 1.52 -16.15 -6.17
CA ARG A 67 0.77 -16.30 -7.40
C ARG A 67 0.54 -17.77 -7.63
N ASP A 68 -0.68 -18.23 -7.39
CA ASP A 68 -1.00 -19.65 -7.41
C ASP A 68 -2.35 -19.86 -8.06
N ASN A 69 -2.38 -20.51 -9.23
CA ASN A 69 -3.59 -20.95 -9.92
C ASN A 69 -4.68 -19.87 -9.97
N ASN A 70 -4.33 -18.68 -10.42
CA ASN A 70 -5.24 -17.54 -10.51
C ASN A 70 -5.61 -16.91 -9.17
N ASN A 71 -5.00 -17.35 -8.09
CA ASN A 71 -5.19 -16.74 -6.78
C ASN A 71 -3.90 -16.03 -6.34
N ASP A 72 -3.86 -14.73 -6.56
CA ASP A 72 -2.77 -13.92 -6.04
C ASP A 72 -3.14 -13.45 -4.64
N THR A 73 -2.24 -13.62 -3.71
CA THR A 73 -2.44 -13.14 -2.35
C THR A 73 -1.24 -12.31 -1.90
N ILE A 74 -1.51 -11.32 -1.05
CA ILE A 74 -0.50 -10.46 -0.50
C ILE A 74 -0.97 -9.99 0.87
N LYS A 75 -0.03 -9.78 1.77
CA LYS A 75 -0.32 -9.24 3.10
C LYS A 75 0.44 -7.96 3.31
N ALA A 76 -0.11 -7.06 4.10
CA ALA A 76 0.54 -5.82 4.46
C ALA A 76 0.84 -5.78 5.95
N LEU A 77 2.05 -5.31 6.27
CA LEU A 77 2.45 -5.03 7.65
C LEU A 77 2.81 -3.54 7.72
N ILE A 78 2.15 -2.82 8.62
CA ILE A 78 2.39 -1.40 8.80
C ILE A 78 3.23 -1.20 10.04
N VAL A 79 4.36 -0.49 9.87
CA VAL A 79 5.25 -0.14 10.97
C VAL A 79 5.32 1.38 11.06
N GLU A 80 5.03 1.89 12.23
CA GLU A 80 5.14 3.32 12.49
C GLU A 80 6.55 3.62 12.99
N ASP A 81 7.21 4.56 12.31
CA ASP A 81 8.53 5.05 12.70
C ASP A 81 8.37 6.37 13.42
N MET A 82 9.05 6.50 14.52
CA MET A 82 9.03 7.74 15.29
C MET A 82 10.31 8.54 15.09
#